data_f174e87e38919682e3f31da2d912ea9a
#
_entry.id   f174e87e38919682e3f31da2d912ea9a
#
_cell.length_a   1.000
_cell.length_b   1.000
_cell.length_c   1.000
_cell.angle_alpha   90.00
_cell.angle_beta   90.00
_cell.angle_gamma   90.00
#
_symmetry.space_group_name_H-M   'P 1'
#
loop_
_entity.id
_entity.type
_entity.pdbx_description
1 polymer ?
#
loop_
_entity_poly.entity_id
_entity_poly.type
_entity_poly.pdbx_seq_one_letter_code
_entity_poly.pdbx_strand_id
1 'polypeptide(L)'
;VTRVREFDYVIVGGGSAGCVLAERLTASGRHSVLLLEAGPSDRRLWVRVPIGYGILFHQRAVNWMYSTEPEPHLDGREVYQPRGRLLGGSSSINALVYHRGQAGDYDDWVAAGNEGWGYDRVAPVFDRLESPHPDSADSPHMSVTDESADFHDLCGDFIDICAEGQLPADMVARREGGGVGPYLTTTRNGMRCSSAVAFLWPAMRRPNLTVVTGANVDRIGFQGRRAVSVTYRHHGASHTVRAGREILLAAGAIGSPQLLQVSGVGDAAHLRDLGIDVVLDQPQVGRHLQDHFGINYIFKANRKTLNDVFGSWHGRVMCGLDYLFRRRGPLALSVNQFGGLVKSSGSLARPDMQLYLNPLSYQSFHKGRRKLMRPDGFSGFIIGFNSCRPKSRGSVTIRSQHAGDAPAIRANYLSHEDDRRDAVAMARVIERLQKTPSLKSLLADDPLTPLDRMNDDEVLADFKDRGGTVFHLCGTCRMGPDVATAVVDARLRVHGIEGLRVCDAAAFPNITSANTNAPTMMLADRAAEMILEDAQ
;
A
#
# COMPACT_ATOMS: atom_id res chain seq x y z
N VAL A 1 -23.91 19.56 31.17
CA VAL A 1 -23.91 19.03 29.78
C VAL A 1 -22.56 19.41 29.17
N THR A 2 -21.65 18.46 29.04
CA THR A 2 -20.35 18.68 28.39
C THR A 2 -20.62 19.04 26.94
N ARG A 3 -20.26 20.26 26.53
CA ARG A 3 -20.46 20.73 25.13
C ARG A 3 -19.69 19.82 24.18
N VAL A 4 -20.39 19.10 23.30
CA VAL A 4 -19.76 18.25 22.28
C VAL A 4 -18.92 19.16 21.37
N ARG A 5 -17.63 18.84 21.20
CA ARG A 5 -16.74 19.62 20.31
C ARG A 5 -17.19 19.42 18.87
N GLU A 6 -17.08 20.47 18.08
CA GLU A 6 -17.42 20.48 16.66
C GLU A 6 -16.22 20.94 15.84
N PHE A 7 -16.03 20.32 14.67
CA PHE A 7 -15.03 20.66 13.67
C PHE A 7 -15.72 20.71 12.30
N ASP A 8 -15.23 21.51 11.38
CA ASP A 8 -15.75 21.50 10.01
C ASP A 8 -15.60 20.12 9.39
N TYR A 9 -14.41 19.53 9.50
CA TYR A 9 -14.11 18.20 8.98
C TYR A 9 -13.54 17.28 10.05
N VAL A 10 -13.99 16.01 10.05
CA VAL A 10 -13.45 14.95 10.89
C VAL A 10 -12.83 13.88 9.99
N ILE A 11 -11.50 13.74 10.01
CA ILE A 11 -10.75 12.73 9.27
C ILE A 11 -10.56 11.51 10.16
N VAL A 12 -11.00 10.34 9.69
CA VAL A 12 -10.85 9.07 10.38
C VAL A 12 -9.75 8.24 9.73
N GLY A 13 -8.61 8.16 10.42
CA GLY A 13 -7.38 7.51 9.97
C GLY A 13 -6.29 8.49 9.56
N GLY A 14 -5.17 8.48 10.29
CA GLY A 14 -3.97 9.27 10.04
C GLY A 14 -2.98 8.55 9.10
N GLY A 15 -3.47 7.79 8.13
CA GLY A 15 -2.69 7.05 7.14
C GLY A 15 -2.18 7.92 5.97
N SER A 16 -1.81 7.26 4.87
CA SER A 16 -1.29 7.93 3.66
C SER A 16 -2.23 9.00 3.16
N ALA A 17 -3.53 8.71 3.06
CA ALA A 17 -4.55 9.64 2.61
C ALA A 17 -4.88 10.72 3.66
N GLY A 18 -5.10 10.30 4.92
CA GLY A 18 -5.51 11.24 5.98
C GLY A 18 -4.48 12.32 6.27
N CYS A 19 -3.19 12.04 6.12
CA CYS A 19 -2.13 13.04 6.26
C CYS A 19 -2.20 14.11 5.15
N VAL A 20 -2.48 13.73 3.92
CA VAL A 20 -2.65 14.65 2.78
C VAL A 20 -3.91 15.49 2.97
N LEU A 21 -5.05 14.87 3.31
CA LEU A 21 -6.30 15.57 3.58
C LEU A 21 -6.13 16.62 4.69
N ALA A 22 -5.49 16.25 5.81
CA ALA A 22 -5.26 17.17 6.93
C ALA A 22 -4.42 18.38 6.50
N GLU A 23 -3.38 18.17 5.69
CA GLU A 23 -2.56 19.24 5.16
C GLU A 23 -3.36 20.18 4.25
N ARG A 24 -4.04 19.62 3.23
CA ARG A 24 -4.75 20.41 2.21
C ARG A 24 -5.94 21.18 2.80
N LEU A 25 -6.76 20.55 3.63
CA LEU A 25 -7.96 21.18 4.20
C LEU A 25 -7.64 22.28 5.21
N THR A 26 -6.48 22.22 5.87
CA THR A 26 -6.08 23.24 6.84
C THR A 26 -5.23 24.37 6.25
N ALA A 27 -4.78 24.25 4.99
CA ALA A 27 -3.81 25.17 4.38
C ALA A 27 -4.30 26.63 4.34
N SER A 28 -5.59 26.86 4.09
CA SER A 28 -6.17 28.21 4.02
C SER A 28 -6.44 28.85 5.38
N GLY A 29 -6.35 28.10 6.48
CA GLY A 29 -6.73 28.54 7.83
C GLY A 29 -8.25 28.67 8.07
N ARG A 30 -9.09 28.53 7.04
CA ARG A 30 -10.56 28.76 7.11
C ARG A 30 -11.34 27.62 7.76
N HIS A 31 -10.83 26.38 7.68
CA HIS A 31 -11.53 25.19 8.15
C HIS A 31 -10.84 24.58 9.37
N SER A 32 -11.63 24.23 10.36
CA SER A 32 -11.18 23.46 11.53
C SER A 32 -11.23 21.96 11.22
N VAL A 33 -10.13 21.26 11.46
CA VAL A 33 -9.99 19.83 11.13
C VAL A 33 -9.58 19.03 12.35
N LEU A 34 -10.27 17.91 12.59
CA LEU A 34 -9.87 16.88 13.55
C LEU A 34 -9.40 15.64 12.79
N LEU A 35 -8.19 15.17 13.07
CA LEU A 35 -7.68 13.88 12.58
C LEU A 35 -7.59 12.90 13.75
N LEU A 36 -8.25 11.75 13.59
CA LEU A 36 -8.27 10.64 14.55
C LEU A 36 -7.43 9.47 14.02
N GLU A 37 -6.40 9.06 14.77
CA GLU A 37 -5.54 7.92 14.45
C GLU A 37 -5.57 6.88 15.58
N ALA A 38 -5.83 5.62 15.24
CA ALA A 38 -5.93 4.53 16.21
C ALA A 38 -4.59 4.18 16.86
N GLY A 39 -3.51 4.37 16.13
CA GLY A 39 -2.16 4.04 16.57
C GLY A 39 -1.43 5.21 17.25
N PRO A 40 -0.17 4.97 17.66
CA PRO A 40 0.68 5.99 18.25
C PRO A 40 1.30 6.93 17.20
N SER A 41 2.11 7.89 17.70
CA SER A 41 2.99 8.70 16.87
C SER A 41 4.00 7.84 16.10
N ASP A 42 4.39 8.32 14.91
CA ASP A 42 5.43 7.75 14.03
C ASP A 42 6.88 8.08 14.48
N ARG A 43 7.06 8.86 15.55
CA ARG A 43 8.37 9.27 16.07
C ARG A 43 9.08 8.11 16.79
N ARG A 44 9.38 7.04 16.03
CA ARG A 44 10.05 5.83 16.51
C ARG A 44 11.26 5.53 15.63
N LEU A 45 12.34 5.02 16.24
CA LEU A 45 13.60 4.76 15.54
C LEU A 45 13.40 3.94 14.26
N TRP A 46 12.81 2.75 14.38
CA TRP A 46 12.66 1.84 13.22
C TRP A 46 11.68 2.34 12.16
N VAL A 47 10.76 3.25 12.50
CA VAL A 47 9.91 3.93 11.51
C VAL A 47 10.74 4.89 10.66
N ARG A 48 11.74 5.57 11.28
CA ARG A 48 12.58 6.55 10.59
C ARG A 48 13.68 5.90 9.75
N VAL A 49 14.18 4.74 10.18
CA VAL A 49 15.21 3.97 9.46
C VAL A 49 14.56 3.26 8.26
N PRO A 50 14.98 3.52 7.00
CA PRO A 50 14.34 2.99 5.81
C PRO A 50 14.15 1.46 5.82
N ILE A 51 15.18 0.68 6.07
CA ILE A 51 15.08 -0.78 6.13
C ILE A 51 14.27 -1.31 7.33
N GLY A 52 13.94 -0.45 8.29
CA GLY A 52 13.25 -0.81 9.52
C GLY A 52 11.87 -1.46 9.33
N TYR A 53 11.28 -1.35 8.15
CA TYR A 53 9.99 -1.98 7.85
C TYR A 53 10.00 -3.51 8.07
N GLY A 54 11.13 -4.17 7.87
CA GLY A 54 11.28 -5.59 8.15
C GLY A 54 11.01 -5.96 9.63
N ILE A 55 11.31 -5.04 10.57
CA ILE A 55 10.97 -5.17 11.99
C ILE A 55 9.51 -4.79 12.23
N LEU A 56 9.05 -3.68 11.63
CA LEU A 56 7.73 -3.10 11.87
C LEU A 56 6.59 -4.02 11.41
N PHE A 57 6.81 -4.85 10.41
CA PHE A 57 5.84 -5.85 9.94
C PHE A 57 5.41 -6.85 11.02
N HIS A 58 6.16 -6.96 12.12
CA HIS A 58 5.88 -7.90 13.21
C HIS A 58 5.66 -7.19 14.56
N GLN A 59 5.57 -5.84 14.57
CA GLN A 59 5.37 -5.06 15.80
C GLN A 59 3.89 -4.69 15.97
N ARG A 60 3.17 -5.40 16.84
CA ARG A 60 1.75 -5.13 17.17
C ARG A 60 1.49 -3.68 17.60
N ALA A 61 2.47 -2.99 18.18
CA ALA A 61 2.31 -1.61 18.61
C ALA A 61 2.05 -0.62 17.46
N VAL A 62 2.50 -0.94 16.24
CA VAL A 62 2.43 -0.08 15.05
C VAL A 62 1.82 -0.78 13.84
N ASN A 63 1.26 -1.98 14.03
CA ASN A 63 0.73 -2.79 12.94
C ASN A 63 -0.52 -3.52 13.41
N TRP A 64 -1.59 -3.50 12.61
CA TRP A 64 -2.84 -4.23 12.85
C TRP A 64 -2.65 -5.74 12.82
N MET A 65 -1.67 -6.24 12.05
CA MET A 65 -1.32 -7.66 11.95
C MET A 65 -2.49 -8.55 11.51
N TYR A 66 -3.24 -8.13 10.51
CA TYR A 66 -4.32 -8.93 9.95
C TYR A 66 -3.81 -10.19 9.24
N SER A 67 -4.69 -11.15 9.05
CA SER A 67 -4.55 -12.30 8.13
C SER A 67 -5.85 -12.46 7.36
N THR A 68 -5.76 -13.07 6.18
CA THR A 68 -6.97 -13.49 5.46
C THR A 68 -7.63 -14.66 6.19
N GLU A 69 -8.88 -14.94 5.84
CA GLU A 69 -9.47 -16.26 6.04
C GLU A 69 -8.67 -17.30 5.25
N PRO A 70 -8.85 -18.59 5.55
CA PRO A 70 -8.31 -19.64 4.70
C PRO A 70 -8.72 -19.43 3.23
N GLU A 71 -7.74 -19.31 2.33
CA GLU A 71 -7.94 -19.03 0.90
C GLU A 71 -8.16 -20.34 0.14
N PRO A 72 -9.37 -20.55 -0.48
CA PRO A 72 -9.69 -21.84 -1.11
C PRO A 72 -8.76 -22.22 -2.26
N HIS A 73 -8.30 -21.21 -3.03
CA HIS A 73 -7.41 -21.43 -4.18
C HIS A 73 -5.92 -21.47 -3.83
N LEU A 74 -5.59 -21.36 -2.53
CA LEU A 74 -4.26 -21.52 -1.96
C LEU A 74 -4.24 -22.70 -0.97
N ASP A 75 -5.03 -23.75 -1.23
CA ASP A 75 -5.11 -24.97 -0.42
C ASP A 75 -5.41 -24.70 1.06
N GLY A 76 -6.25 -23.70 1.34
CA GLY A 76 -6.65 -23.27 2.68
C GLY A 76 -5.59 -22.47 3.45
N ARG A 77 -4.55 -21.98 2.80
CA ARG A 77 -3.51 -21.17 3.41
C ARG A 77 -4.02 -19.76 3.74
N GLU A 78 -3.76 -19.29 4.96
CA GLU A 78 -3.98 -17.90 5.36
C GLU A 78 -2.81 -17.03 4.90
N VAL A 79 -3.11 -15.81 4.45
CA VAL A 79 -2.11 -14.84 3.98
C VAL A 79 -2.02 -13.67 4.96
N TYR A 80 -0.83 -13.44 5.51
CA TYR A 80 -0.57 -12.35 6.45
C TYR A 80 -0.66 -10.97 5.78
N GLN A 81 -1.43 -10.06 6.38
CA GLN A 81 -1.77 -8.73 5.86
C GLN A 81 -1.33 -7.62 6.83
N PRO A 82 -0.05 -7.22 6.88
CA PRO A 82 0.39 -6.10 7.71
C PRO A 82 -0.23 -4.79 7.23
N ARG A 83 -0.80 -4.01 8.17
CA ARG A 83 -1.32 -2.66 7.93
C ARG A 83 -0.82 -1.72 9.01
N GLY A 84 -0.30 -0.56 8.62
CA GLY A 84 0.19 0.42 9.56
C GLY A 84 -0.90 0.90 10.53
N ARG A 85 -0.57 0.94 11.82
CA ARG A 85 -1.37 1.47 12.91
C ARG A 85 -0.56 2.50 13.66
N LEU A 86 -0.38 3.65 13.06
CA LEU A 86 0.37 4.80 13.57
C LEU A 86 0.19 5.98 12.60
N LEU A 87 0.62 7.18 12.98
CA LEU A 87 0.66 8.32 12.06
C LEU A 87 1.44 7.97 10.79
N GLY A 88 0.90 8.33 9.64
CA GLY A 88 1.37 7.94 8.32
C GLY A 88 0.86 6.56 7.87
N GLY A 89 0.23 5.77 8.74
CA GLY A 89 -0.34 4.46 8.41
C GLY A 89 0.67 3.54 7.73
N SER A 90 0.25 2.89 6.64
CA SER A 90 1.12 1.97 5.90
C SER A 90 2.31 2.65 5.22
N SER A 91 2.28 3.98 4.94
CA SER A 91 3.47 4.70 4.45
C SER A 91 4.60 4.75 5.47
N SER A 92 4.29 4.60 6.77
CA SER A 92 5.27 4.55 7.85
C SER A 92 5.92 3.17 8.05
N ILE A 93 5.38 2.11 7.41
CA ILE A 93 5.89 0.73 7.52
C ILE A 93 6.13 0.04 6.17
N ASN A 94 5.92 0.70 5.03
CA ASN A 94 6.10 0.13 3.70
C ASN A 94 7.60 -0.01 3.31
N ALA A 95 7.84 -0.66 2.17
CA ALA A 95 9.18 -0.86 1.61
C ALA A 95 9.68 0.34 0.77
N LEU A 96 9.08 1.52 0.89
CA LEU A 96 9.53 2.80 0.33
C LEU A 96 9.43 2.97 -1.19
N VAL A 97 9.24 1.93 -1.97
CA VAL A 97 9.17 2.03 -3.44
C VAL A 97 8.10 3.03 -3.85
N TYR A 98 8.49 4.00 -4.66
CA TYR A 98 7.59 5.01 -5.22
C TYR A 98 7.27 4.70 -6.67
N HIS A 99 5.98 4.63 -6.99
CA HIS A 99 5.51 4.43 -8.35
C HIS A 99 4.13 5.07 -8.54
N ARG A 100 3.94 5.79 -9.66
CA ARG A 100 2.68 6.46 -9.98
C ARG A 100 1.61 5.51 -10.53
N GLY A 101 1.97 4.33 -10.97
CA GLY A 101 1.16 3.45 -11.83
C GLY A 101 1.41 3.74 -13.31
N GLN A 102 0.62 3.12 -14.18
CA GLN A 102 0.63 3.40 -15.62
C GLN A 102 -0.47 4.40 -15.97
N ALA A 103 -0.27 5.22 -17.01
CA ALA A 103 -1.31 6.13 -17.50
C ALA A 103 -2.64 5.41 -17.76
N GLY A 104 -2.57 4.25 -18.42
CA GLY A 104 -3.75 3.43 -18.71
C GLY A 104 -4.48 2.89 -17.47
N ASP A 105 -3.90 2.90 -16.27
CA ASP A 105 -4.63 2.53 -15.04
C ASP A 105 -5.72 3.56 -14.71
N TYR A 106 -5.42 4.82 -14.93
CA TYR A 106 -6.32 5.95 -14.70
C TYR A 106 -7.33 6.12 -15.82
N ASP A 107 -6.93 5.82 -17.06
CA ASP A 107 -7.85 5.78 -18.20
C ASP A 107 -8.87 4.64 -18.03
N ASP A 108 -8.46 3.49 -17.46
CA ASP A 108 -9.39 2.42 -17.05
C ASP A 108 -10.38 2.90 -15.96
N TRP A 109 -9.98 3.85 -15.07
CA TRP A 109 -10.90 4.43 -14.10
C TRP A 109 -11.97 5.29 -14.79
N VAL A 110 -11.59 6.07 -15.81
CA VAL A 110 -12.56 6.82 -16.63
C VAL A 110 -13.47 5.89 -17.40
N ALA A 111 -12.93 4.84 -18.03
CA ALA A 111 -13.72 3.84 -18.75
C ALA A 111 -14.72 3.11 -17.84
N ALA A 112 -14.44 3.02 -16.53
CA ALA A 112 -15.37 2.53 -15.52
C ALA A 112 -16.41 3.58 -15.07
N GLY A 113 -16.51 4.73 -15.76
CA GLY A 113 -17.49 5.79 -15.50
C GLY A 113 -17.06 6.85 -14.48
N ASN A 114 -15.78 6.92 -14.12
CA ASN A 114 -15.28 7.89 -13.14
C ASN A 114 -14.62 9.08 -13.85
N GLU A 115 -15.43 10.01 -14.32
CA GLU A 115 -14.96 11.23 -14.96
C GLU A 115 -14.06 12.05 -14.03
N GLY A 116 -13.02 12.67 -14.60
CA GLY A 116 -12.06 13.50 -13.85
C GLY A 116 -10.93 12.73 -13.18
N TRP A 117 -10.80 11.41 -13.41
CA TRP A 117 -9.74 10.55 -12.89
C TRP A 117 -8.77 10.03 -13.97
N GLY A 118 -8.86 10.51 -15.21
CA GLY A 118 -7.92 10.17 -16.29
C GLY A 118 -6.51 10.69 -16.03
N TYR A 119 -5.52 10.09 -16.72
CA TYR A 119 -4.12 10.41 -16.48
C TYR A 119 -3.79 11.90 -16.69
N ASP A 120 -4.42 12.55 -17.65
CA ASP A 120 -4.30 14.00 -17.91
C ASP A 120 -4.67 14.85 -16.67
N ARG A 121 -5.61 14.36 -15.85
CA ARG A 121 -6.08 15.04 -14.64
C ARG A 121 -5.26 14.71 -13.40
N VAL A 122 -4.75 13.48 -13.31
CA VAL A 122 -4.02 13.03 -12.11
C VAL A 122 -2.51 13.24 -12.20
N ALA A 123 -1.93 13.33 -13.39
CA ALA A 123 -0.50 13.57 -13.57
C ALA A 123 -0.04 14.90 -12.90
N PRO A 124 -0.74 16.04 -13.07
CA PRO A 124 -0.38 17.28 -12.37
C PRO A 124 -0.50 17.18 -10.85
N VAL A 125 -1.36 16.27 -10.34
CA VAL A 125 -1.48 16.01 -8.91
C VAL A 125 -0.24 15.31 -8.37
N PHE A 126 0.26 14.32 -9.10
CA PHE A 126 1.53 13.67 -8.75
C PHE A 126 2.69 14.67 -8.75
N ASP A 127 2.76 15.55 -9.76
CA ASP A 127 3.83 16.55 -9.85
C ASP A 127 3.85 17.49 -8.63
N ARG A 128 2.69 17.94 -8.17
CA ARG A 128 2.61 18.79 -6.96
C ARG A 128 2.77 18.01 -5.65
N LEU A 129 2.56 16.70 -5.63
CA LEU A 129 2.81 15.87 -4.46
C LEU A 129 4.30 15.56 -4.26
N GLU A 130 5.07 15.54 -5.34
CA GLU A 130 6.50 15.26 -5.33
C GLU A 130 7.29 16.55 -5.08
N SER A 131 8.30 16.50 -4.22
CA SER A 131 9.20 17.62 -4.04
C SER A 131 10.29 17.61 -5.13
N PRO A 132 10.46 18.68 -5.90
CA PRO A 132 11.61 18.81 -6.80
C PRO A 132 12.93 19.04 -6.04
N HIS A 133 12.86 19.48 -4.78
CA HIS A 133 14.00 19.75 -3.92
C HIS A 133 13.89 18.94 -2.62
N PRO A 134 14.49 17.74 -2.56
CA PRO A 134 14.38 16.84 -1.40
C PRO A 134 14.91 17.43 -0.09
N ASP A 135 15.77 18.43 -0.16
CA ASP A 135 16.41 19.06 1.01
C ASP A 135 15.55 20.14 1.69
N SER A 136 14.41 20.51 1.12
CA SER A 136 13.49 21.47 1.74
C SER A 136 12.78 20.83 2.94
N ALA A 137 13.25 21.11 4.15
CA ALA A 137 12.72 20.54 5.40
C ALA A 137 11.25 20.91 5.66
N ASP A 138 10.81 22.06 5.18
CA ASP A 138 9.46 22.60 5.40
C ASP A 138 8.51 22.36 4.21
N SER A 139 8.94 21.65 3.18
CA SER A 139 8.10 21.34 2.03
C SER A 139 6.95 20.40 2.42
N PRO A 140 5.68 20.75 2.13
CA PRO A 140 4.53 19.87 2.35
C PRO A 140 4.41 18.81 1.24
N HIS A 141 5.50 18.36 0.66
CA HIS A 141 5.57 17.44 -0.47
C HIS A 141 6.31 16.16 -0.10
N MET A 142 5.97 15.07 -0.80
CA MET A 142 6.66 13.80 -0.69
C MET A 142 8.07 13.91 -1.31
N SER A 143 9.09 13.59 -0.56
CA SER A 143 10.45 13.45 -1.10
C SER A 143 10.56 12.12 -1.85
N VAL A 144 10.84 12.18 -3.13
CA VAL A 144 11.06 11.03 -4.02
C VAL A 144 12.51 11.10 -4.49
N THR A 145 13.32 10.12 -4.06
CA THR A 145 14.78 10.16 -4.21
C THR A 145 15.26 9.02 -5.10
N ASP A 146 16.21 9.33 -5.96
CA ASP A 146 17.03 8.35 -6.67
C ASP A 146 18.29 8.07 -5.83
N GLU A 147 18.35 6.89 -5.24
CA GLU A 147 19.48 6.45 -4.39
C GLU A 147 20.36 5.40 -5.09
N SER A 148 20.25 5.30 -6.42
CA SER A 148 20.93 4.27 -7.23
C SER A 148 22.47 4.26 -7.08
N ALA A 149 23.07 5.41 -6.75
CA ALA A 149 24.50 5.51 -6.50
C ALA A 149 24.96 4.74 -5.23
N ASP A 150 24.07 4.51 -4.29
CA ASP A 150 24.33 3.78 -3.04
C ASP A 150 23.77 2.33 -3.08
N PHE A 151 23.19 1.89 -4.21
CA PHE A 151 22.65 0.54 -4.35
C PHE A 151 23.75 -0.51 -4.42
N HIS A 152 23.41 -1.75 -4.12
CA HIS A 152 24.32 -2.88 -4.16
C HIS A 152 24.79 -3.15 -5.59
N ASP A 153 26.06 -3.53 -5.76
CA ASP A 153 26.70 -3.78 -7.08
C ASP A 153 25.95 -4.80 -7.95
N LEU A 154 25.23 -5.74 -7.34
CA LEU A 154 24.33 -6.66 -8.05
C LEU A 154 23.30 -5.95 -8.92
N CYS A 155 22.95 -4.70 -8.64
CA CYS A 155 21.99 -3.94 -9.45
C CYS A 155 22.52 -3.66 -10.87
N GLY A 156 23.84 -3.53 -11.02
CA GLY A 156 24.49 -3.43 -12.34
C GLY A 156 24.30 -4.69 -13.17
N ASP A 157 24.57 -5.86 -12.57
CA ASP A 157 24.38 -7.15 -13.26
C ASP A 157 22.92 -7.39 -13.68
N PHE A 158 21.96 -6.86 -12.94
CA PHE A 158 20.56 -7.03 -13.29
C PHE A 158 20.16 -6.28 -14.57
N ILE A 159 20.86 -5.19 -14.91
CA ILE A 159 20.65 -4.51 -16.19
C ILE A 159 21.00 -5.48 -17.31
N ASP A 160 22.14 -6.15 -17.22
CA ASP A 160 22.61 -7.11 -18.22
C ASP A 160 21.68 -8.34 -18.28
N ILE A 161 21.28 -8.88 -17.12
CA ILE A 161 20.33 -9.99 -17.03
C ILE A 161 19.00 -9.65 -17.71
N CYS A 162 18.47 -8.45 -17.46
CA CYS A 162 17.24 -8.01 -18.09
C CYS A 162 17.38 -7.80 -19.60
N ALA A 163 18.49 -7.20 -20.05
CA ALA A 163 18.76 -7.01 -21.47
C ALA A 163 18.89 -8.34 -22.22
N GLU A 164 19.67 -9.29 -21.68
CA GLU A 164 19.80 -10.65 -22.22
C GLU A 164 18.46 -11.41 -22.20
N GLY A 165 17.62 -11.18 -21.18
CA GLY A 165 16.27 -11.72 -21.05
C GLY A 165 15.23 -11.01 -21.91
N GLN A 166 15.65 -10.07 -22.78
CA GLN A 166 14.78 -9.28 -23.67
C GLN A 166 13.75 -8.43 -22.92
N LEU A 167 14.08 -7.96 -21.73
CA LEU A 167 13.28 -6.98 -20.99
C LEU A 167 13.84 -5.58 -21.26
N PRO A 168 12.99 -4.61 -21.61
CA PRO A 168 13.46 -3.26 -21.91
C PRO A 168 14.01 -2.59 -20.65
N ALA A 169 15.26 -2.11 -20.73
CA ALA A 169 15.83 -1.23 -19.73
C ALA A 169 15.53 0.22 -20.11
N ASP A 170 14.54 0.82 -19.46
CA ASP A 170 14.18 2.22 -19.69
C ASP A 170 14.18 2.99 -18.39
N MET A 171 15.24 3.74 -18.17
CA MET A 171 15.44 4.55 -16.96
C MET A 171 14.49 5.73 -16.87
N VAL A 172 13.94 6.20 -17.98
CA VAL A 172 13.01 7.34 -18.05
C VAL A 172 11.57 6.86 -17.83
N ALA A 173 11.19 5.78 -18.50
CA ALA A 173 9.83 5.22 -18.42
C ALA A 173 9.51 4.59 -17.06
N ARG A 174 10.47 4.38 -16.17
CA ARG A 174 10.26 3.79 -14.84
C ARG A 174 9.26 4.57 -13.96
N ARG A 175 9.07 5.87 -14.18
CA ARG A 175 8.06 6.69 -13.49
C ARG A 175 6.66 6.49 -14.04
N GLU A 176 6.56 6.25 -15.34
CA GLU A 176 5.31 6.21 -16.10
C GLU A 176 4.88 4.80 -16.49
N GLY A 177 5.60 3.78 -16.01
CA GLY A 177 5.15 2.40 -16.09
C GLY A 177 5.67 1.59 -17.27
N GLY A 178 6.94 1.75 -17.64
CA GLY A 178 7.59 0.87 -18.60
C GLY A 178 9.07 0.65 -18.29
N GLY A 179 9.56 -0.57 -18.57
CA GLY A 179 10.98 -0.91 -18.43
C GLY A 179 11.45 -1.18 -17.01
N VAL A 180 12.71 -1.61 -16.89
CA VAL A 180 13.39 -1.93 -15.64
C VAL A 180 14.51 -0.95 -15.34
N GLY A 181 14.75 -0.68 -14.07
CA GLY A 181 15.80 0.22 -13.60
C GLY A 181 15.83 0.30 -12.08
N PRO A 182 16.69 1.18 -11.52
CA PRO A 182 16.67 1.48 -10.09
C PRO A 182 15.30 2.04 -9.66
N TYR A 183 14.77 1.53 -8.56
CA TYR A 183 13.54 2.08 -7.99
C TYR A 183 13.78 3.45 -7.34
N LEU A 184 12.82 4.36 -7.53
CA LEU A 184 12.73 5.57 -6.73
C LEU A 184 12.15 5.24 -5.36
N THR A 185 12.60 5.94 -4.33
CA THR A 185 12.18 5.68 -2.95
C THR A 185 11.64 6.93 -2.26
N THR A 186 10.75 6.70 -1.28
CA THR A 186 10.22 7.76 -0.43
C THR A 186 11.14 7.98 0.77
N THR A 187 12.29 8.63 0.49
CA THR A 187 13.31 8.95 1.49
C THR A 187 13.65 10.44 1.46
N ARG A 188 14.18 10.95 2.56
CA ARG A 188 14.71 12.30 2.70
C ARG A 188 15.92 12.24 3.63
N ASN A 189 17.11 12.63 3.14
CA ASN A 189 18.36 12.62 3.90
C ASN A 189 18.63 11.28 4.59
N GLY A 190 18.51 10.16 3.86
CA GLY A 190 18.72 8.81 4.36
C GLY A 190 17.69 8.33 5.39
N MET A 191 16.56 9.00 5.52
CA MET A 191 15.46 8.62 6.41
C MET A 191 14.16 8.45 5.64
N ARG A 192 13.26 7.60 6.13
CA ARG A 192 11.90 7.45 5.59
C ARG A 192 11.17 8.79 5.55
N CYS A 193 10.64 9.15 4.39
CA CYS A 193 9.68 10.23 4.19
C CYS A 193 8.29 9.62 4.05
N SER A 194 7.62 9.32 5.18
CA SER A 194 6.23 8.86 5.19
C SER A 194 5.28 10.03 4.91
N SER A 195 4.00 9.75 4.63
CA SER A 195 2.98 10.78 4.48
C SER A 195 2.84 11.65 5.74
N ALA A 196 3.10 11.08 6.93
CA ALA A 196 3.13 11.88 8.16
C ALA A 196 4.26 12.91 8.14
N VAL A 197 5.46 12.51 7.70
CA VAL A 197 6.63 13.40 7.60
C VAL A 197 6.45 14.45 6.53
N ALA A 198 5.93 14.05 5.37
CA ALA A 198 5.78 14.92 4.21
C ALA A 198 4.69 15.97 4.40
N PHE A 199 3.54 15.59 4.95
CA PHE A 199 2.33 16.40 4.96
C PHE A 199 1.84 16.76 6.38
N LEU A 200 1.73 15.76 7.27
CA LEU A 200 1.09 15.98 8.56
C LEU A 200 1.96 16.80 9.51
N TRP A 201 3.27 16.53 9.61
CA TRP A 201 4.14 17.26 10.54
C TRP A 201 4.19 18.76 10.26
N PRO A 202 4.32 19.25 9.01
CA PRO A 202 4.17 20.67 8.71
C PRO A 202 2.80 21.22 9.12
N ALA A 203 1.73 20.49 8.79
CA ALA A 203 0.36 20.92 9.07
C ALA A 203 0.02 20.97 10.58
N MET A 204 0.64 20.12 11.42
CA MET A 204 0.44 20.11 12.88
C MET A 204 0.86 21.42 13.57
N ARG A 205 1.59 22.31 12.90
CA ARG A 205 1.91 23.65 13.41
C ARG A 205 0.74 24.64 13.27
N ARG A 206 -0.29 24.28 12.51
CA ARG A 206 -1.45 25.14 12.24
C ARG A 206 -2.46 25.07 13.37
N PRO A 207 -3.01 26.22 13.85
CA PRO A 207 -3.94 26.24 14.98
C PRO A 207 -5.32 25.60 14.68
N ASN A 208 -5.67 25.48 13.40
CA ASN A 208 -6.92 24.91 12.92
C ASN A 208 -6.85 23.38 12.69
N LEU A 209 -5.74 22.71 13.01
CA LEU A 209 -5.60 21.25 12.97
C LEU A 209 -5.47 20.68 14.38
N THR A 210 -6.34 19.74 14.71
CA THR A 210 -6.23 18.92 15.92
C THR A 210 -5.94 17.47 15.53
N VAL A 211 -4.89 16.88 16.08
CA VAL A 211 -4.52 15.48 15.84
C VAL A 211 -4.62 14.70 17.14
N VAL A 212 -5.38 13.60 17.15
CA VAL A 212 -5.52 12.72 18.32
C VAL A 212 -5.05 11.32 17.94
N THR A 213 -3.96 10.87 18.57
CA THR A 213 -3.41 9.50 18.42
C THR A 213 -3.94 8.59 19.51
N GLY A 214 -3.96 7.27 19.30
CA GLY A 214 -4.59 6.32 20.22
C GLY A 214 -6.11 6.43 20.25
N ALA A 215 -6.71 7.07 19.24
CA ALA A 215 -8.14 7.29 19.10
C ALA A 215 -8.75 6.19 18.22
N ASN A 216 -9.27 5.15 18.83
CA ASN A 216 -9.97 4.08 18.12
C ASN A 216 -11.41 4.51 17.84
N VAL A 217 -11.73 4.76 16.56
CA VAL A 217 -13.10 5.11 16.16
C VAL A 217 -13.97 3.87 16.25
N ASP A 218 -15.09 3.99 16.97
CA ASP A 218 -16.05 2.91 17.16
C ASP A 218 -17.15 2.94 16.10
N ARG A 219 -17.67 4.12 15.76
CA ARG A 219 -18.75 4.28 14.75
C ARG A 219 -18.96 5.73 14.32
N ILE A 220 -19.64 5.87 13.20
CA ILE A 220 -20.21 7.13 12.68
C ILE A 220 -21.63 7.25 13.19
N GLY A 221 -22.02 8.44 13.66
CA GLY A 221 -23.39 8.76 14.07
C GLY A 221 -24.14 9.50 12.97
N PHE A 222 -25.40 9.11 12.74
CA PHE A 222 -26.25 9.62 11.68
C PHE A 222 -27.48 10.34 12.23
N GLN A 223 -27.97 11.33 11.48
CA GLN A 223 -29.30 11.89 11.58
C GLN A 223 -30.05 11.62 10.27
N GLY A 224 -30.95 10.62 10.27
CA GLY A 224 -31.45 10.05 9.03
C GLY A 224 -30.30 9.49 8.19
N ARG A 225 -30.13 10.02 6.99
CA ARG A 225 -29.03 9.66 6.07
C ARG A 225 -27.88 10.67 6.03
N ARG A 226 -27.79 11.57 6.99
CA ARG A 226 -26.69 12.53 7.13
C ARG A 226 -25.73 12.08 8.23
N ALA A 227 -24.47 11.91 7.90
CA ALA A 227 -23.40 11.66 8.86
C ALA A 227 -23.09 12.96 9.63
N VAL A 228 -23.17 12.92 10.97
CA VAL A 228 -23.07 14.14 11.80
C VAL A 228 -22.06 14.06 12.92
N SER A 229 -21.60 12.86 13.29
CA SER A 229 -20.68 12.70 14.42
C SER A 229 -19.82 11.44 14.29
N VAL A 230 -18.73 11.43 15.05
CA VAL A 230 -17.84 10.26 15.20
C VAL A 230 -17.71 9.97 16.69
N THR A 231 -17.91 8.72 17.07
CA THR A 231 -17.64 8.21 18.42
C THR A 231 -16.34 7.40 18.40
N TYR A 232 -15.43 7.71 19.33
CA TYR A 232 -14.14 7.04 19.43
C TYR A 232 -13.73 6.81 20.89
N ARG A 233 -12.88 5.82 21.13
CA ARG A 233 -12.25 5.55 22.42
C ARG A 233 -10.84 6.12 22.46
N HIS A 234 -10.57 6.86 23.55
CA HIS A 234 -9.25 7.42 23.81
C HIS A 234 -8.95 7.31 25.31
N HIS A 235 -7.82 6.72 25.67
CA HIS A 235 -7.45 6.44 27.07
C HIS A 235 -8.55 5.74 27.90
N GLY A 236 -9.26 4.80 27.29
CA GLY A 236 -10.34 4.04 27.95
C GLY A 236 -11.69 4.76 28.03
N ALA A 237 -11.75 6.06 27.72
CA ALA A 237 -13.00 6.82 27.72
C ALA A 237 -13.59 6.92 26.30
N SER A 238 -14.92 6.94 26.23
CA SER A 238 -15.67 7.20 24.99
C SER A 238 -15.88 8.69 24.81
N HIS A 239 -15.60 9.17 23.60
CA HIS A 239 -15.74 10.56 23.18
C HIS A 239 -16.59 10.64 21.93
N THR A 240 -17.41 11.68 21.82
CA THR A 240 -18.16 11.99 20.60
C THR A 240 -17.81 13.39 20.15
N VAL A 241 -17.55 13.55 18.85
CA VAL A 241 -17.31 14.84 18.18
C VAL A 241 -18.29 15.00 17.03
N ARG A 242 -18.67 16.24 16.73
CA ARG A 242 -19.53 16.58 15.59
C ARG A 242 -18.70 17.03 14.41
N ALA A 243 -19.14 16.68 13.21
CA ALA A 243 -18.68 17.26 11.96
C ALA A 243 -19.71 18.28 11.49
N GLY A 244 -19.30 19.53 11.36
CA GLY A 244 -20.17 20.60 10.88
C GLY A 244 -20.42 20.50 9.36
N ARG A 245 -19.43 19.96 8.63
CA ARG A 245 -19.50 19.76 7.17
C ARG A 245 -19.48 18.28 6.81
N GLU A 246 -18.32 17.62 6.89
CA GLU A 246 -18.19 16.24 6.43
C GLU A 246 -17.28 15.39 7.32
N ILE A 247 -17.55 14.09 7.34
CA ILE A 247 -16.69 13.03 7.86
C ILE A 247 -15.96 12.39 6.68
N LEU A 248 -14.63 12.26 6.80
CA LEU A 248 -13.76 11.76 5.73
C LEU A 248 -13.11 10.47 6.20
N LEU A 249 -13.52 9.33 5.61
CA LEU A 249 -12.91 8.05 5.89
C LEU A 249 -11.58 7.93 5.13
N ALA A 250 -10.50 7.72 5.88
CA ALA A 250 -9.14 7.52 5.42
C ALA A 250 -8.47 6.36 6.18
N ALA A 251 -9.28 5.38 6.64
CA ALA A 251 -8.85 4.25 7.45
C ALA A 251 -8.30 3.07 6.61
N GLY A 252 -8.19 3.24 5.28
CA GLY A 252 -7.65 2.28 4.33
C GLY A 252 -8.64 1.18 3.94
N ALA A 253 -8.22 0.34 2.98
CA ALA A 253 -9.04 -0.68 2.36
C ALA A 253 -9.67 -1.72 3.31
N ILE A 254 -9.22 -1.81 4.55
CA ILE A 254 -9.81 -2.68 5.58
C ILE A 254 -10.66 -1.85 6.55
N GLY A 255 -10.12 -0.76 7.09
CA GLY A 255 -10.78 0.01 8.14
C GLY A 255 -11.97 0.83 7.65
N SER A 256 -11.92 1.40 6.43
CA SER A 256 -13.01 2.22 5.89
C SER A 256 -14.29 1.41 5.66
N PRO A 257 -14.30 0.26 4.96
CA PRO A 257 -15.50 -0.58 4.85
C PRO A 257 -15.93 -1.17 6.20
N GLN A 258 -15.02 -1.49 7.11
CA GLN A 258 -15.34 -1.95 8.45
C GLN A 258 -16.14 -0.89 9.21
N LEU A 259 -15.70 0.36 9.21
CA LEU A 259 -16.39 1.46 9.90
C LEU A 259 -17.76 1.76 9.29
N LEU A 260 -17.91 1.68 7.96
CA LEU A 260 -19.21 1.80 7.32
C LEU A 260 -20.17 0.72 7.82
N GLN A 261 -19.75 -0.55 7.81
CA GLN A 261 -20.57 -1.69 8.22
C GLN A 261 -20.96 -1.59 9.71
N VAL A 262 -20.04 -1.36 10.64
CA VAL A 262 -20.37 -1.24 12.08
C VAL A 262 -21.22 0.00 12.37
N SER A 263 -21.31 0.95 11.44
CA SER A 263 -22.12 2.16 11.55
C SER A 263 -23.49 2.02 10.84
N GLY A 264 -23.83 0.82 10.34
CA GLY A 264 -25.13 0.56 9.74
C GLY A 264 -25.20 0.78 8.22
N VAL A 265 -24.08 0.97 7.54
CA VAL A 265 -24.00 1.11 6.07
C VAL A 265 -23.33 -0.13 5.48
N GLY A 266 -24.09 -1.03 4.89
CA GLY A 266 -23.61 -2.32 4.39
C GLY A 266 -24.76 -3.24 3.97
N ASP A 267 -24.47 -4.53 3.81
CA ASP A 267 -25.47 -5.57 3.53
C ASP A 267 -26.47 -5.67 4.69
N ALA A 268 -27.72 -5.28 4.43
CA ALA A 268 -28.73 -5.17 5.46
C ALA A 268 -29.05 -6.49 6.18
N ALA A 269 -28.98 -7.63 5.47
CA ALA A 269 -29.21 -8.92 6.09
C ALA A 269 -28.10 -9.24 7.08
N HIS A 270 -26.85 -9.12 6.66
CA HIS A 270 -25.68 -9.37 7.51
C HIS A 270 -25.63 -8.41 8.72
N LEU A 271 -25.96 -7.12 8.53
CA LEU A 271 -25.97 -6.15 9.62
C LEU A 271 -27.02 -6.49 10.68
N ARG A 272 -28.24 -6.90 10.29
CA ARG A 272 -29.29 -7.33 11.21
C ARG A 272 -28.89 -8.59 11.97
N ASP A 273 -28.26 -9.56 11.32
CA ASP A 273 -27.77 -10.79 11.97
C ASP A 273 -26.74 -10.48 13.08
N LEU A 274 -25.99 -9.37 12.95
CA LEU A 274 -25.06 -8.89 13.96
C LEU A 274 -25.68 -7.92 14.98
N GLY A 275 -27.00 -7.65 14.90
CA GLY A 275 -27.69 -6.72 15.79
C GLY A 275 -27.37 -5.25 15.54
N ILE A 276 -27.00 -4.90 14.30
CA ILE A 276 -26.71 -3.52 13.90
C ILE A 276 -27.92 -2.93 13.18
N ASP A 277 -28.36 -1.74 13.64
CA ASP A 277 -29.41 -0.97 12.98
C ASP A 277 -28.96 -0.52 11.59
N VAL A 278 -29.78 -0.80 10.58
CA VAL A 278 -29.47 -0.49 9.18
C VAL A 278 -29.81 0.99 8.90
N VAL A 279 -28.80 1.78 8.58
CA VAL A 279 -28.93 3.16 8.09
C VAL A 279 -29.14 3.17 6.57
N LEU A 280 -28.35 2.36 5.86
CA LEU A 280 -28.45 2.20 4.41
C LEU A 280 -28.08 0.78 4.01
N ASP A 281 -28.96 0.13 3.24
CA ASP A 281 -28.65 -1.14 2.59
C ASP A 281 -27.73 -0.86 1.39
N GLN A 282 -26.44 -1.15 1.55
CA GLN A 282 -25.40 -0.99 0.52
C GLN A 282 -24.48 -2.22 0.50
N PRO A 283 -24.90 -3.30 -0.19
CA PRO A 283 -24.20 -4.58 -0.15
C PRO A 283 -22.81 -4.55 -0.82
N GLN A 284 -22.48 -3.45 -1.53
CA GLN A 284 -21.15 -3.30 -2.14
C GLN A 284 -20.06 -2.90 -1.14
N VAL A 285 -20.42 -2.42 0.06
CA VAL A 285 -19.45 -2.09 1.11
C VAL A 285 -18.67 -3.34 1.52
N GLY A 286 -17.36 -3.26 1.41
CA GLY A 286 -16.45 -4.37 1.67
C GLY A 286 -16.28 -5.35 0.50
N ARG A 287 -16.99 -5.20 -0.60
CA ARG A 287 -16.83 -6.03 -1.82
C ARG A 287 -15.71 -5.49 -2.71
N HIS A 288 -15.37 -6.26 -3.74
CA HIS A 288 -14.37 -5.90 -4.77
C HIS A 288 -12.95 -5.68 -4.25
N LEU A 289 -12.60 -6.26 -3.09
CA LEU A 289 -11.23 -6.26 -2.62
C LEU A 289 -10.29 -6.76 -3.72
N GLN A 290 -9.26 -5.99 -4.01
CA GLN A 290 -8.18 -6.31 -4.94
C GLN A 290 -6.85 -6.20 -4.22
N ASP A 291 -5.89 -7.02 -4.63
CA ASP A 291 -4.53 -6.98 -4.12
C ASP A 291 -3.57 -7.61 -5.13
N HIS A 292 -2.35 -7.12 -5.19
CA HIS A 292 -1.30 -7.76 -5.94
C HIS A 292 -0.81 -9.02 -5.23
N PHE A 293 -0.73 -10.11 -5.98
CA PHE A 293 -0.22 -11.38 -5.50
C PHE A 293 0.98 -11.81 -6.34
N GLY A 294 2.07 -12.22 -5.69
CA GLY A 294 3.34 -12.46 -6.35
C GLY A 294 4.16 -13.55 -5.69
N ILE A 295 5.33 -13.84 -6.24
CA ILE A 295 6.25 -14.85 -5.75
C ILE A 295 7.69 -14.36 -5.81
N ASN A 296 8.52 -14.91 -4.92
CA ASN A 296 9.97 -14.66 -4.87
C ASN A 296 10.74 -15.93 -5.22
N TYR A 297 11.68 -15.82 -6.15
CA TYR A 297 12.67 -16.84 -6.44
C TYR A 297 14.01 -16.46 -5.82
N ILE A 298 14.58 -17.38 -5.07
CA ILE A 298 15.82 -17.18 -4.30
C ILE A 298 16.98 -17.81 -5.08
N PHE A 299 18.08 -17.09 -5.16
CA PHE A 299 19.32 -17.51 -5.83
C PHE A 299 20.49 -17.42 -4.86
N LYS A 300 21.37 -18.41 -4.88
CA LYS A 300 22.64 -18.37 -4.17
C LYS A 300 23.68 -17.67 -5.02
N ALA A 301 24.29 -16.63 -4.48
CA ALA A 301 25.31 -15.85 -5.16
C ALA A 301 26.72 -16.40 -4.90
N ASN A 302 27.59 -16.34 -5.92
CA ASN A 302 29.01 -16.67 -5.79
C ASN A 302 29.86 -15.49 -5.26
N ARG A 303 29.21 -14.39 -4.88
CA ARG A 303 29.84 -13.23 -4.26
C ARG A 303 28.99 -12.70 -3.11
N LYS A 304 29.56 -11.84 -2.29
CA LYS A 304 28.88 -11.26 -1.10
C LYS A 304 27.63 -10.48 -1.49
N THR A 305 26.61 -10.59 -0.65
CA THR A 305 25.33 -9.88 -0.75
C THR A 305 25.01 -9.19 0.58
N LEU A 306 23.84 -8.55 0.68
CA LEU A 306 23.39 -8.00 1.96
C LEU A 306 23.17 -9.08 3.03
N ASN A 307 23.03 -10.36 2.66
CA ASN A 307 23.02 -11.47 3.60
C ASN A 307 24.29 -11.51 4.45
N ASP A 308 25.46 -11.33 3.81
CA ASP A 308 26.76 -11.35 4.51
C ASP A 308 26.90 -10.16 5.45
N VAL A 309 26.37 -9.01 5.05
CA VAL A 309 26.37 -7.79 5.86
C VAL A 309 25.51 -7.97 7.10
N PHE A 310 24.25 -8.37 6.93
CA PHE A 310 23.30 -8.51 8.04
C PHE A 310 23.46 -9.83 8.80
N GLY A 311 24.08 -10.84 8.22
CA GLY A 311 24.41 -12.11 8.87
C GLY A 311 25.56 -11.99 9.87
N SER A 312 26.51 -11.08 9.63
CA SER A 312 27.69 -10.91 10.49
C SER A 312 27.48 -9.81 11.54
N TRP A 313 28.07 -9.98 12.73
CA TRP A 313 27.99 -8.95 13.78
C TRP A 313 28.79 -7.69 13.39
N HIS A 314 29.95 -7.86 12.76
CA HIS A 314 30.77 -6.75 12.26
C HIS A 314 30.00 -5.94 11.20
N GLY A 315 29.41 -6.61 10.23
CA GLY A 315 28.61 -5.94 9.19
C GLY A 315 27.47 -5.12 9.78
N ARG A 316 26.75 -5.65 10.77
CA ARG A 316 25.68 -4.91 11.46
C ARG A 316 26.19 -3.69 12.21
N VAL A 317 27.33 -3.81 12.92
CA VAL A 317 27.93 -2.69 13.63
C VAL A 317 28.41 -1.62 12.65
N MET A 318 29.12 -2.01 11.58
CA MET A 318 29.61 -1.06 10.57
C MET A 318 28.46 -0.35 9.85
N CYS A 319 27.43 -1.06 9.44
CA CYS A 319 26.22 -0.45 8.88
C CYS A 319 25.54 0.51 9.86
N GLY A 320 25.49 0.13 11.14
CA GLY A 320 24.93 0.98 12.19
C GLY A 320 25.71 2.29 12.37
N LEU A 321 27.04 2.22 12.37
CA LEU A 321 27.92 3.38 12.49
C LEU A 321 27.83 4.28 11.24
N ASP A 322 27.90 3.69 10.05
CA ASP A 322 27.78 4.45 8.80
C ASP A 322 26.42 5.18 8.72
N TYR A 323 25.34 4.49 9.07
CA TYR A 323 24.02 5.10 9.14
C TYR A 323 23.94 6.20 10.20
N LEU A 324 24.51 5.99 11.37
CA LEU A 324 24.47 6.97 12.47
C LEU A 324 25.17 8.27 12.09
N PHE A 325 26.37 8.17 11.48
CA PHE A 325 27.20 9.34 11.19
C PHE A 325 26.97 9.95 9.81
N ARG A 326 26.59 9.14 8.80
CA ARG A 326 26.51 9.58 7.40
C ARG A 326 25.11 9.50 6.80
N ARG A 327 24.17 8.79 7.45
CA ARG A 327 22.82 8.51 6.91
C ARG A 327 22.85 7.80 5.53
N ARG A 328 23.82 6.92 5.32
CA ARG A 328 24.06 6.15 4.10
C ARG A 328 24.16 4.66 4.37
N GLY A 329 24.38 3.90 3.30
CA GLY A 329 24.56 2.45 3.34
C GLY A 329 23.24 1.68 3.49
N PRO A 330 23.31 0.36 3.69
CA PRO A 330 22.13 -0.54 3.60
C PRO A 330 20.96 -0.19 4.52
N LEU A 331 21.21 0.49 5.65
CA LEU A 331 20.13 0.91 6.56
C LEU A 331 19.34 2.11 6.02
N ALA A 332 19.94 2.93 5.16
CA ALA A 332 19.30 4.08 4.52
C ALA A 332 18.45 3.70 3.30
N LEU A 333 18.51 2.47 2.84
CA LEU A 333 17.93 2.01 1.57
C LEU A 333 16.74 1.06 1.78
N SER A 334 15.93 0.93 0.74
CA SER A 334 15.02 -0.22 0.59
C SER A 334 15.81 -1.47 0.21
N VAL A 335 15.30 -2.66 0.54
CA VAL A 335 15.84 -3.89 -0.07
C VAL A 335 15.36 -4.06 -1.53
N ASN A 336 14.24 -3.46 -1.90
CA ASN A 336 13.76 -3.43 -3.28
C ASN A 336 14.51 -2.32 -4.02
N GLN A 337 15.68 -2.63 -4.54
CA GLN A 337 16.56 -1.62 -5.13
C GLN A 337 16.33 -1.47 -6.63
N PHE A 338 15.98 -2.54 -7.33
CA PHE A 338 15.86 -2.56 -8.77
C PHE A 338 14.58 -3.29 -9.22
N GLY A 339 14.06 -2.92 -10.38
CA GLY A 339 12.87 -3.56 -10.95
C GLY A 339 12.12 -2.63 -11.89
N GLY A 340 10.83 -2.88 -12.06
CA GLY A 340 10.00 -2.06 -12.95
C GLY A 340 8.80 -2.82 -13.48
N LEU A 341 8.13 -2.25 -14.49
CA LEU A 341 6.97 -2.85 -15.13
C LEU A 341 7.36 -3.41 -16.49
N VAL A 342 7.09 -4.69 -16.71
CA VAL A 342 7.44 -5.41 -17.94
C VAL A 342 6.25 -6.17 -18.48
N LYS A 343 6.33 -6.56 -19.75
CA LYS A 343 5.32 -7.43 -20.40
C LYS A 343 5.73 -8.88 -20.23
N SER A 344 4.83 -9.73 -19.74
CA SER A 344 5.04 -11.18 -19.70
C SER A 344 5.07 -11.78 -21.12
N SER A 345 4.36 -11.14 -22.06
CA SER A 345 4.33 -11.49 -23.49
C SER A 345 4.42 -10.24 -24.37
N GLY A 346 5.13 -10.37 -25.50
CA GLY A 346 5.24 -9.30 -26.51
C GLY A 346 3.91 -8.88 -27.16
N SER A 347 2.87 -9.73 -27.09
CA SER A 347 1.54 -9.43 -27.62
C SER A 347 0.72 -8.47 -26.78
N LEU A 348 1.11 -8.21 -25.54
CA LEU A 348 0.37 -7.32 -24.63
C LEU A 348 0.56 -5.85 -25.00
N ALA A 349 -0.52 -5.08 -24.94
CA ALA A 349 -0.48 -3.65 -25.24
C ALA A 349 0.36 -2.87 -24.21
N ARG A 350 0.23 -3.21 -22.91
CA ARG A 350 0.93 -2.55 -21.80
C ARG A 350 1.52 -3.57 -20.82
N PRO A 351 2.54 -3.18 -20.01
CA PRO A 351 3.09 -4.03 -18.97
C PRO A 351 2.02 -4.61 -18.05
N ASP A 352 2.18 -5.88 -17.70
CA ASP A 352 1.27 -6.66 -16.87
C ASP A 352 1.93 -7.26 -15.63
N MET A 353 3.26 -7.19 -15.55
CA MET A 353 4.09 -7.76 -14.51
C MET A 353 4.95 -6.68 -13.86
N GLN A 354 4.92 -6.57 -12.54
CA GLN A 354 5.93 -5.82 -11.78
C GLN A 354 7.04 -6.78 -11.37
N LEU A 355 8.26 -6.47 -11.80
CA LEU A 355 9.49 -7.20 -11.48
C LEU A 355 10.23 -6.45 -10.37
N TYR A 356 10.84 -7.18 -9.42
CA TYR A 356 11.72 -6.59 -8.42
C TYR A 356 12.89 -7.49 -8.08
N LEU A 357 13.97 -6.85 -7.74
CA LEU A 357 15.26 -7.45 -7.46
C LEU A 357 15.79 -6.94 -6.14
N ASN A 358 16.13 -7.88 -5.25
CA ASN A 358 16.60 -7.60 -3.91
C ASN A 358 17.97 -8.24 -3.72
N PRO A 359 19.02 -7.49 -3.41
CA PRO A 359 20.36 -8.05 -3.11
C PRO A 359 20.42 -8.66 -1.70
N LEU A 360 19.28 -9.18 -1.23
CA LEU A 360 19.08 -9.84 0.05
C LEU A 360 18.10 -10.99 -0.14
N SER A 361 18.43 -12.18 0.32
CA SER A 361 17.50 -13.30 0.37
C SER A 361 17.02 -13.61 1.78
N TYR A 362 15.78 -14.06 1.86
CA TYR A 362 15.12 -14.51 3.08
C TYR A 362 14.02 -15.49 2.71
N GLN A 363 13.81 -16.52 3.51
CA GLN A 363 12.72 -17.46 3.27
C GLN A 363 11.39 -16.90 3.79
N SER A 364 10.34 -17.04 2.97
CA SER A 364 8.97 -16.82 3.40
C SER A 364 8.44 -18.15 3.93
N PHE A 365 8.06 -18.23 5.22
CA PHE A 365 7.55 -19.45 5.80
C PHE A 365 6.03 -19.56 5.63
N HIS A 366 5.54 -20.73 5.19
CA HIS A 366 4.13 -21.01 4.91
C HIS A 366 3.22 -20.99 6.13
N LYS A 367 3.77 -21.27 7.31
CA LYS A 367 3.02 -21.25 8.57
C LYS A 367 3.57 -20.16 9.47
N GLY A 368 3.34 -18.92 9.11
CA GLY A 368 3.81 -17.89 10.00
C GLY A 368 4.21 -16.61 9.29
N ARG A 369 4.68 -15.73 10.10
CA ARG A 369 5.01 -14.35 9.76
C ARG A 369 6.30 -14.30 8.97
N ARG A 370 6.33 -13.52 7.91
CA ARG A 370 7.53 -13.21 7.15
C ARG A 370 8.60 -12.61 8.08
N LYS A 371 9.80 -13.21 8.14
CA LYS A 371 10.90 -12.71 8.99
C LYS A 371 11.97 -12.06 8.12
N LEU A 372 11.73 -10.85 7.62
CA LEU A 372 12.67 -10.10 6.79
C LEU A 372 14.03 -9.86 7.43
N MET A 373 14.09 -9.77 8.76
CA MET A 373 15.33 -9.50 9.49
C MET A 373 16.19 -10.75 9.77
N ARG A 374 15.82 -11.90 9.24
CA ARG A 374 16.67 -13.10 9.24
C ARG A 374 17.03 -13.45 7.81
N PRO A 375 18.13 -12.89 7.29
CA PRO A 375 18.68 -13.30 6.01
C PRO A 375 18.97 -14.80 6.02
N ASP A 376 18.95 -15.42 4.85
CA ASP A 376 19.44 -16.79 4.70
C ASP A 376 20.91 -16.89 5.12
N GLY A 377 21.34 -18.07 5.56
CA GLY A 377 22.72 -18.32 6.03
C GLY A 377 23.77 -18.39 4.91
N PHE A 378 23.43 -17.96 3.70
CA PHE A 378 24.29 -17.93 2.52
C PHE A 378 24.17 -16.58 1.82
N SER A 379 25.16 -16.22 1.00
CA SER A 379 25.08 -15.08 0.11
C SER A 379 23.97 -15.32 -0.90
N GLY A 380 22.92 -14.49 -0.89
CA GLY A 380 21.75 -14.72 -1.72
C GLY A 380 21.05 -13.45 -2.15
N PHE A 381 20.28 -13.55 -3.22
CA PHE A 381 19.43 -12.49 -3.75
C PHE A 381 18.07 -13.03 -4.18
N ILE A 382 17.14 -12.15 -4.43
CA ILE A 382 15.78 -12.48 -4.85
C ILE A 382 15.48 -11.80 -6.19
N ILE A 383 14.89 -12.55 -7.12
CA ILE A 383 14.12 -12.02 -8.23
C ILE A 383 12.66 -12.39 -7.97
N GLY A 384 11.79 -11.39 -7.84
CA GLY A 384 10.37 -11.58 -7.56
C GLY A 384 9.50 -10.80 -8.52
N PHE A 385 8.24 -11.22 -8.60
CA PHE A 385 7.24 -10.52 -9.40
C PHE A 385 5.84 -10.61 -8.81
N ASN A 386 4.97 -9.71 -9.26
CA ASN A 386 3.53 -9.80 -9.08
C ASN A 386 2.79 -9.34 -10.35
N SER A 387 1.53 -9.80 -10.50
CA SER A 387 0.64 -9.30 -11.55
C SER A 387 0.27 -7.83 -11.27
N CYS A 388 0.22 -7.00 -12.33
CA CYS A 388 -0.20 -5.60 -12.23
C CYS A 388 -1.73 -5.44 -12.11
N ARG A 389 -2.50 -6.34 -12.68
CA ARG A 389 -3.97 -6.19 -12.82
C ARG A 389 -4.70 -7.51 -12.57
N PRO A 390 -4.68 -8.04 -11.34
CA PRO A 390 -5.37 -9.29 -11.01
C PRO A 390 -6.88 -9.15 -11.22
N LYS A 391 -7.52 -10.22 -11.69
CA LYS A 391 -8.95 -10.32 -11.94
C LYS A 391 -9.73 -10.87 -10.73
N SER A 392 -9.07 -11.60 -9.84
CA SER A 392 -9.66 -12.11 -8.61
C SER A 392 -10.21 -10.98 -7.75
N ARG A 393 -11.37 -11.20 -7.13
CA ARG A 393 -12.05 -10.23 -6.28
C ARG A 393 -12.41 -10.86 -4.94
N GLY A 394 -12.15 -10.09 -3.90
CA GLY A 394 -12.36 -10.49 -2.53
C GLY A 394 -13.36 -9.63 -1.77
N SER A 395 -13.32 -9.74 -0.45
CA SER A 395 -14.19 -8.98 0.45
C SER A 395 -13.57 -8.74 1.82
N VAL A 396 -14.09 -7.70 2.49
CA VAL A 396 -13.87 -7.37 3.90
C VAL A 396 -15.23 -7.30 4.58
N THR A 397 -15.51 -8.20 5.53
CA THR A 397 -16.81 -8.31 6.18
C THR A 397 -16.63 -8.31 7.70
N ILE A 398 -17.40 -7.51 8.42
CA ILE A 398 -17.35 -7.49 9.89
C ILE A 398 -17.85 -8.82 10.47
N ARG A 399 -17.37 -9.15 11.70
CA ARG A 399 -17.77 -10.35 12.45
C ARG A 399 -18.63 -10.03 13.66
N SER A 400 -18.65 -8.77 14.06
CA SER A 400 -19.38 -8.26 15.20
C SER A 400 -19.70 -6.77 15.04
N GLN A 401 -20.49 -6.23 15.95
CA GLN A 401 -20.77 -4.79 16.03
C GLN A 401 -19.61 -3.93 16.57
N HIS A 402 -18.49 -4.55 16.94
CA HIS A 402 -17.35 -3.86 17.56
C HIS A 402 -16.25 -3.57 16.52
N ALA A 403 -15.97 -2.29 16.27
CA ALA A 403 -14.91 -1.86 15.34
C ALA A 403 -13.50 -2.29 15.77
N GLY A 404 -13.31 -2.73 17.03
CA GLY A 404 -12.02 -3.26 17.52
C GLY A 404 -11.74 -4.69 17.11
N ASP A 405 -12.77 -5.44 16.67
CA ASP A 405 -12.60 -6.83 16.24
C ASP A 405 -12.10 -6.88 14.80
N ALA A 406 -11.17 -7.79 14.52
CA ALA A 406 -10.64 -7.94 13.16
C ALA A 406 -11.74 -8.46 12.22
N PRO A 407 -11.96 -7.84 11.06
CA PRO A 407 -12.94 -8.32 10.09
C PRO A 407 -12.47 -9.61 9.41
N ALA A 408 -13.39 -10.33 8.78
CA ALA A 408 -13.09 -11.40 7.86
C ALA A 408 -12.56 -10.80 6.56
N ILE A 409 -11.32 -11.13 6.19
CA ILE A 409 -10.67 -10.70 4.96
C ILE A 409 -10.56 -11.93 4.05
N ARG A 410 -11.22 -11.91 2.90
CA ARG A 410 -11.14 -12.94 1.87
C ARG A 410 -10.63 -12.30 0.61
N ALA A 411 -9.39 -12.54 0.26
CA ALA A 411 -8.79 -11.94 -0.93
C ALA A 411 -9.16 -12.71 -2.20
N ASN A 412 -9.50 -14.00 -2.08
CA ASN A 412 -9.78 -14.92 -3.18
C ASN A 412 -8.65 -14.99 -4.22
N TYR A 413 -7.40 -14.95 -3.76
CA TYR A 413 -6.25 -15.04 -4.65
C TYR A 413 -6.36 -16.22 -5.59
N LEU A 414 -6.00 -16.03 -6.87
CA LEU A 414 -6.04 -17.04 -7.93
C LEU A 414 -7.43 -17.67 -8.18
N SER A 415 -8.52 -17.03 -7.75
CA SER A 415 -9.88 -17.51 -8.04
C SER A 415 -10.23 -17.39 -9.52
N HIS A 416 -9.70 -16.38 -10.22
CA HIS A 416 -9.91 -16.19 -11.65
C HIS A 416 -8.90 -17.00 -12.47
N GLU A 417 -9.35 -17.56 -13.59
CA GLU A 417 -8.50 -18.36 -14.48
C GLU A 417 -7.36 -17.54 -15.10
N ASP A 418 -7.66 -16.28 -15.48
CA ASP A 418 -6.64 -15.38 -16.03
C ASP A 418 -5.48 -15.18 -15.05
N ASP A 419 -5.75 -15.00 -13.74
CA ASP A 419 -4.70 -14.82 -12.75
C ASP A 419 -3.79 -16.05 -12.63
N ARG A 420 -4.34 -17.26 -12.79
CA ARG A 420 -3.55 -18.51 -12.80
C ARG A 420 -2.70 -18.62 -14.06
N ARG A 421 -3.26 -18.28 -15.21
CA ARG A 421 -2.52 -18.26 -16.50
C ARG A 421 -1.41 -17.19 -16.48
N ASP A 422 -1.72 -16.00 -15.97
CA ASP A 422 -0.76 -14.90 -15.85
C ASP A 422 0.38 -15.26 -14.90
N ALA A 423 0.10 -15.93 -13.78
CA ALA A 423 1.12 -16.40 -12.84
C ALA A 423 2.15 -17.32 -13.51
N VAL A 424 1.68 -18.27 -14.34
CA VAL A 424 2.55 -19.16 -15.11
C VAL A 424 3.33 -18.37 -16.17
N ALA A 425 2.66 -17.52 -16.96
CA ALA A 425 3.31 -16.73 -17.99
C ALA A 425 4.43 -15.84 -17.43
N MET A 426 4.20 -15.22 -16.26
CA MET A 426 5.19 -14.40 -15.57
C MET A 426 6.36 -15.24 -15.01
N ALA A 427 6.08 -16.44 -14.49
CA ALA A 427 7.15 -17.35 -14.07
C ALA A 427 8.03 -17.78 -15.26
N ARG A 428 7.47 -17.93 -16.45
CA ARG A 428 8.24 -18.19 -17.68
C ARG A 428 9.16 -17.02 -18.07
N VAL A 429 8.82 -15.78 -17.67
CA VAL A 429 9.79 -14.66 -17.78
C VAL A 429 11.00 -14.92 -16.88
N ILE A 430 10.76 -15.31 -15.61
CA ILE A 430 11.88 -15.64 -14.70
C ILE A 430 12.71 -16.82 -15.22
N GLU A 431 12.08 -17.82 -15.81
CA GLU A 431 12.79 -18.93 -16.46
C GLU A 431 13.74 -18.44 -17.57
N ARG A 432 13.29 -17.46 -18.40
CA ARG A 432 14.18 -16.85 -19.40
C ARG A 432 15.37 -16.15 -18.75
N LEU A 433 15.14 -15.42 -17.63
CA LEU A 433 16.23 -14.80 -16.88
C LEU A 433 17.20 -15.85 -16.31
N GLN A 434 16.71 -17.00 -15.82
CA GLN A 434 17.54 -18.09 -15.31
C GLN A 434 18.50 -18.67 -16.38
N LYS A 435 18.16 -18.53 -17.66
CA LYS A 435 18.96 -19.04 -18.79
C LYS A 435 20.03 -18.06 -19.27
N THR A 436 19.98 -16.80 -18.85
CA THR A 436 20.93 -15.76 -19.29
C THR A 436 22.36 -16.06 -18.81
N PRO A 437 23.38 -15.79 -19.64
CA PRO A 437 24.78 -15.92 -19.23
C PRO A 437 25.11 -15.07 -18.00
N SER A 438 24.66 -13.83 -17.94
CA SER A 438 24.90 -12.92 -16.82
C SER A 438 24.35 -13.47 -15.51
N LEU A 439 23.10 -13.99 -15.47
CA LEU A 439 22.58 -14.59 -14.25
C LEU A 439 23.38 -15.85 -13.86
N LYS A 440 23.65 -16.75 -14.81
CA LYS A 440 24.43 -17.96 -14.55
C LYS A 440 25.81 -17.65 -13.97
N SER A 441 26.47 -16.57 -14.44
CA SER A 441 27.78 -16.16 -13.93
C SER A 441 27.75 -15.69 -12.46
N LEU A 442 26.58 -15.32 -11.93
CA LEU A 442 26.39 -14.89 -10.55
C LEU A 442 26.07 -16.04 -9.59
N LEU A 443 25.67 -17.19 -10.11
CA LEU A 443 25.22 -18.30 -9.29
C LEU A 443 26.37 -19.08 -8.68
N ALA A 444 26.24 -19.44 -7.40
CA ALA A 444 27.13 -20.39 -6.73
C ALA A 444 26.70 -21.84 -7.01
N ASP A 445 25.39 -22.07 -7.16
CA ASP A 445 24.75 -23.36 -7.39
C ASP A 445 23.63 -23.21 -8.42
N ASP A 446 23.05 -24.31 -8.90
CA ASP A 446 21.79 -24.29 -9.67
C ASP A 446 20.72 -23.47 -8.95
N PRO A 447 19.78 -22.83 -9.68
CA PRO A 447 18.63 -22.16 -9.07
C PRO A 447 17.90 -23.06 -8.07
N LEU A 448 17.54 -22.55 -6.88
CA LEU A 448 16.81 -23.31 -5.88
C LEU A 448 15.44 -23.77 -6.39
N THR A 449 14.88 -23.07 -7.37
CA THR A 449 13.68 -23.42 -8.12
C THR A 449 14.01 -23.41 -9.61
N PRO A 450 14.41 -24.54 -10.21
CA PRO A 450 14.77 -24.63 -11.62
C PRO A 450 13.50 -24.70 -12.47
N LEU A 451 13.02 -23.53 -12.92
CA LEU A 451 11.74 -23.40 -13.65
C LEU A 451 11.74 -24.11 -15.01
N ASP A 452 12.92 -24.31 -15.60
CA ASP A 452 13.09 -25.08 -16.86
C ASP A 452 12.83 -26.58 -16.72
N ARG A 453 12.78 -27.10 -15.48
CA ARG A 453 12.47 -28.50 -15.16
C ARG A 453 11.02 -28.70 -14.68
N MET A 454 10.21 -27.64 -14.65
CA MET A 454 8.84 -27.65 -14.17
C MET A 454 7.86 -27.45 -15.34
N ASN A 455 6.81 -28.26 -15.39
CA ASN A 455 5.67 -28.00 -16.27
C ASN A 455 4.77 -26.87 -15.70
N ASP A 456 3.74 -26.46 -16.43
CA ASP A 456 2.89 -25.33 -16.04
C ASP A 456 2.07 -25.61 -14.78
N ASP A 457 1.63 -26.85 -14.58
CA ASP A 457 0.90 -27.25 -13.37
C ASP A 457 1.82 -27.23 -12.12
N GLU A 458 3.06 -27.66 -12.25
CA GLU A 458 4.07 -27.60 -11.18
C GLU A 458 4.44 -26.15 -10.86
N VAL A 459 4.58 -25.26 -11.85
CA VAL A 459 4.79 -23.83 -11.66
C VAL A 459 3.62 -23.20 -10.93
N LEU A 460 2.38 -23.52 -11.32
CA LEU A 460 1.19 -23.01 -10.65
C LEU A 460 1.08 -23.55 -9.21
N ALA A 461 1.42 -24.83 -8.98
CA ALA A 461 1.44 -25.41 -7.64
C ALA A 461 2.46 -24.70 -6.73
N ASP A 462 3.67 -24.44 -7.24
CA ASP A 462 4.70 -23.66 -6.55
C ASP A 462 4.22 -22.23 -6.23
N PHE A 463 3.53 -21.59 -7.18
CA PHE A 463 2.96 -20.27 -6.98
C PHE A 463 1.86 -20.24 -5.91
N LYS A 464 1.00 -21.26 -5.85
CA LYS A 464 0.00 -21.43 -4.80
C LYS A 464 0.63 -21.64 -3.42
N ASP A 465 1.66 -22.48 -3.35
CA ASP A 465 2.35 -22.79 -2.09
C ASP A 465 3.15 -21.60 -1.57
N ARG A 466 3.99 -20.97 -2.37
CA ARG A 466 4.96 -19.95 -1.95
C ARG A 466 4.54 -18.52 -2.23
N GLY A 467 3.56 -18.29 -3.12
CA GLY A 467 3.07 -16.96 -3.46
C GLY A 467 2.52 -16.21 -2.25
N GLY A 468 2.54 -14.88 -2.30
CA GLY A 468 2.08 -14.03 -1.22
C GLY A 468 1.64 -12.65 -1.70
N THR A 469 0.96 -11.94 -0.82
CA THR A 469 0.61 -10.55 -1.03
C THR A 469 1.85 -9.66 -1.09
N VAL A 470 1.79 -8.59 -1.86
CA VAL A 470 2.73 -7.48 -1.79
C VAL A 470 2.12 -6.25 -1.07
N PHE A 471 0.98 -6.48 -0.38
CA PHE A 471 0.35 -5.55 0.55
C PHE A 471 -0.34 -4.33 -0.09
N HIS A 472 -0.94 -4.49 -1.26
CA HIS A 472 -1.57 -3.43 -2.04
C HIS A 472 -3.11 -3.46 -2.03
N LEU A 473 -3.74 -3.90 -0.93
CA LEU A 473 -5.20 -4.00 -0.77
C LEU A 473 -5.91 -2.69 -1.13
N CYS A 474 -6.94 -2.77 -1.99
CA CYS A 474 -7.76 -1.63 -2.42
C CYS A 474 -9.16 -2.07 -2.88
N GLY A 475 -10.03 -1.11 -3.25
CA GLY A 475 -11.28 -1.33 -3.97
C GLY A 475 -12.50 -1.75 -3.15
N THR A 476 -12.40 -1.81 -1.82
CA THR A 476 -13.46 -2.30 -0.92
C THR A 476 -14.64 -1.34 -0.72
N CYS A 477 -14.50 -0.10 -1.19
CA CYS A 477 -15.56 0.91 -1.27
C CYS A 477 -15.47 1.61 -2.64
N ARG A 478 -15.30 0.83 -3.71
CA ARG A 478 -14.94 1.34 -5.03
C ARG A 478 -15.84 2.48 -5.50
N MET A 479 -15.25 3.44 -6.22
CA MET A 479 -16.00 4.49 -6.89
C MET A 479 -16.64 3.99 -8.19
N GLY A 480 -17.75 4.60 -8.55
CA GLY A 480 -18.48 4.35 -9.79
C GLY A 480 -19.81 5.09 -9.84
N PRO A 481 -20.40 5.27 -11.02
CA PRO A 481 -21.63 6.03 -11.21
C PRO A 481 -22.89 5.30 -10.72
N ASP A 482 -22.86 3.96 -10.68
CA ASP A 482 -24.02 3.14 -10.36
C ASP A 482 -23.96 2.64 -8.90
N VAL A 483 -24.95 3.06 -8.11
CA VAL A 483 -25.11 2.67 -6.69
C VAL A 483 -25.26 1.15 -6.50
N ALA A 484 -25.75 0.42 -7.51
CA ALA A 484 -25.87 -1.03 -7.43
C ALA A 484 -24.51 -1.74 -7.50
N THR A 485 -23.48 -1.08 -8.01
CA THR A 485 -22.15 -1.67 -8.23
C THR A 485 -21.03 -0.93 -7.52
N ALA A 486 -21.27 0.26 -6.98
CA ALA A 486 -20.27 1.12 -6.35
C ALA A 486 -20.74 1.64 -5.00
N VAL A 487 -19.80 2.00 -4.13
CA VAL A 487 -20.08 2.56 -2.79
C VAL A 487 -20.03 4.07 -2.81
N VAL A 488 -19.13 4.66 -3.60
CA VAL A 488 -18.97 6.11 -3.71
C VAL A 488 -19.07 6.56 -5.16
N ASP A 489 -19.46 7.83 -5.36
CA ASP A 489 -19.45 8.48 -6.67
C ASP A 489 -18.03 8.94 -7.07
N ALA A 490 -17.88 9.52 -8.26
CA ALA A 490 -16.61 10.05 -8.75
C ALA A 490 -16.06 11.24 -7.91
N ARG A 491 -16.87 11.84 -7.04
CA ARG A 491 -16.44 12.83 -6.05
C ARG A 491 -16.17 12.21 -4.67
N LEU A 492 -16.12 10.87 -4.60
CA LEU A 492 -15.86 10.06 -3.39
C LEU A 492 -16.95 10.16 -2.31
N ARG A 493 -18.13 10.70 -2.60
CA ARG A 493 -19.27 10.79 -1.69
C ARG A 493 -19.95 9.42 -1.61
N VAL A 494 -20.28 8.97 -0.40
CA VAL A 494 -21.01 7.70 -0.21
C VAL A 494 -22.41 7.83 -0.80
N HIS A 495 -22.75 6.97 -1.76
CA HIS A 495 -24.06 6.96 -2.39
C HIS A 495 -25.18 6.86 -1.35
N GLY A 496 -26.14 7.78 -1.41
CA GLY A 496 -27.31 7.79 -0.51
C GLY A 496 -27.05 8.28 0.93
N ILE A 497 -25.82 8.73 1.24
CA ILE A 497 -25.45 9.33 2.53
C ILE A 497 -24.90 10.74 2.29
N GLU A 498 -25.38 11.71 3.08
CA GLU A 498 -24.84 13.06 3.08
C GLU A 498 -23.73 13.23 4.12
N GLY A 499 -22.78 14.12 3.83
CA GLY A 499 -21.72 14.50 4.77
C GLY A 499 -20.69 13.40 5.04
N LEU A 500 -20.52 12.42 4.12
CA LEU A 500 -19.60 11.30 4.28
C LEU A 500 -18.89 10.98 2.96
N ARG A 501 -17.55 10.91 2.99
CA ARG A 501 -16.73 10.43 1.87
C ARG A 501 -15.77 9.33 2.29
N VAL A 502 -15.35 8.50 1.31
CA VAL A 502 -14.24 7.56 1.45
C VAL A 502 -13.09 8.05 0.57
N CYS A 503 -11.99 8.48 1.19
CA CYS A 503 -10.91 9.20 0.53
C CYS A 503 -9.57 8.45 0.61
N ASP A 504 -9.57 7.14 0.50
CA ASP A 504 -8.38 6.29 0.55
C ASP A 504 -8.43 5.17 -0.50
N ALA A 505 -7.49 4.23 -0.45
CA ALA A 505 -7.42 3.13 -1.43
C ALA A 505 -8.67 2.23 -1.48
N ALA A 506 -9.58 2.29 -0.47
CA ALA A 506 -10.86 1.59 -0.54
C ALA A 506 -11.71 2.08 -1.73
N ALA A 507 -11.56 3.35 -2.13
CA ALA A 507 -12.32 3.95 -3.22
C ALA A 507 -11.81 3.61 -4.62
N PHE A 508 -10.65 2.99 -4.79
CA PHE A 508 -10.13 2.62 -6.11
C PHE A 508 -11.13 1.76 -6.88
N PRO A 509 -11.52 2.12 -8.11
CA PRO A 509 -12.38 1.26 -8.93
C PRO A 509 -11.64 0.00 -9.41
N ASN A 510 -10.37 0.17 -9.77
CA ASN A 510 -9.43 -0.90 -10.08
C ASN A 510 -8.06 -0.58 -9.47
N ILE A 511 -7.32 -1.64 -9.12
CA ILE A 511 -5.96 -1.52 -8.61
C ILE A 511 -5.03 -0.92 -9.69
N THR A 512 -4.13 -0.04 -9.30
CA THR A 512 -3.08 0.49 -10.18
C THR A 512 -1.94 -0.50 -10.34
N SER A 513 -1.20 -0.45 -11.43
CA SER A 513 -0.24 -1.49 -11.85
C SER A 513 0.93 -1.76 -10.91
N ALA A 514 1.22 -0.84 -9.98
CA ALA A 514 2.35 -0.96 -9.06
C ALA A 514 1.95 -0.60 -7.61
N ASN A 515 2.92 -0.12 -6.83
CA ASN A 515 2.72 0.23 -5.42
C ASN A 515 1.61 1.27 -5.23
N THR A 516 0.63 1.00 -4.37
CA THR A 516 -0.59 1.80 -4.21
C THR A 516 -0.43 3.04 -3.33
N ASN A 517 0.74 3.31 -2.73
CA ASN A 517 0.91 4.43 -1.80
C ASN A 517 0.82 5.79 -2.50
N ALA A 518 1.53 5.98 -3.63
CA ALA A 518 1.47 7.23 -4.39
C ALA A 518 0.07 7.49 -4.98
N PRO A 519 -0.60 6.51 -5.63
CA PRO A 519 -2.00 6.65 -6.04
C PRO A 519 -2.96 6.98 -4.91
N THR A 520 -2.75 6.46 -3.69
CA THR A 520 -3.58 6.78 -2.52
C THR A 520 -3.40 8.25 -2.09
N MET A 521 -2.18 8.77 -2.11
CA MET A 521 -1.92 10.17 -1.82
C MET A 521 -2.50 11.09 -2.89
N MET A 522 -2.37 10.71 -4.16
CA MET A 522 -2.97 11.42 -5.30
C MET A 522 -4.49 11.49 -5.17
N LEU A 523 -5.15 10.37 -4.86
CA LEU A 523 -6.60 10.34 -4.64
C LEU A 523 -7.01 11.27 -3.49
N ALA A 524 -6.26 11.27 -2.39
CA ALA A 524 -6.56 12.13 -1.23
C ALA A 524 -6.35 13.62 -1.52
N ASP A 525 -5.33 13.97 -2.30
CA ASP A 525 -5.09 15.35 -2.74
C ASP A 525 -6.25 15.84 -3.64
N ARG A 526 -6.64 15.02 -4.61
CA ARG A 526 -7.77 15.28 -5.49
C ARG A 526 -9.10 15.36 -4.72
N ALA A 527 -9.29 14.49 -3.70
CA ALA A 527 -10.43 14.55 -2.80
C ALA A 527 -10.50 15.90 -2.08
N ALA A 528 -9.38 16.40 -1.57
CA ALA A 528 -9.33 17.69 -0.88
C ALA A 528 -9.73 18.85 -1.82
N GLU A 529 -9.30 18.84 -3.09
CA GLU A 529 -9.77 19.82 -4.08
C GLU A 529 -11.30 19.79 -4.21
N MET A 530 -11.87 18.60 -4.46
CA MET A 530 -13.32 18.41 -4.61
C MET A 530 -14.10 18.85 -3.36
N ILE A 531 -13.58 18.56 -2.15
CA ILE A 531 -14.19 18.97 -0.88
C ILE A 531 -14.19 20.51 -0.75
N LEU A 532 -13.09 21.15 -1.11
CA LEU A 532 -12.96 22.61 -1.02
C LEU A 532 -13.81 23.32 -2.09
N GLU A 533 -13.99 22.73 -3.28
CA GLU A 533 -14.92 23.19 -4.31
C GLU A 533 -16.38 23.13 -3.81
N ASP A 534 -16.78 21.98 -3.22
CA ASP A 534 -18.14 21.79 -2.70
C ASP A 534 -18.44 22.67 -1.45
N ALA A 535 -17.41 23.24 -0.81
CA ALA A 535 -17.52 24.09 0.37
C ALA A 535 -17.67 25.59 0.04
N GLN A 536 -17.49 26.00 -1.22
CA GLN A 536 -17.66 27.37 -1.70
C GLN A 536 -19.13 27.70 -1.93
#